data_94836dc6628f5b85a33e37a792891bb9
#
_entry.id   94836dc6628f5b85a33e37a792891bb9
#
_cell.length_a   1.000
_cell.length_b   1.000
_cell.length_c   1.000
_cell.angle_alpha   90.00
_cell.angle_beta   90.00
_cell.angle_gamma   90.00
#
_symmetry.space_group_name_H-M   'P 1'
#
loop_
_entity.id
_entity.type
_entity.pdbx_description
1 polymer ?
#
loop_
_entity_poly.entity_id
_entity_poly.type
_entity_poly.pdbx_seq_one_letter_code
_entity_poly.pdbx_strand_id
1 'polypeptide(L)'
;MSFITKVILVTGGNKGIGYAIVRNLALSYANLSSSQPLKILLTARNPTLGQNSTYQLHEELKPKNVLTDDGGNVDLKFLSLDITDEQSIKDVKKVIEKDYGGLDVLINNAAIAFKGDAFDVNVVRITFATNFYGTLNLINHFYPLIRPNGRIVNVSSSVGRLYIVSKALGQEFSKQDLDMDGLIELMKRFEDAVEKDTYEQEGWPRQAYAVSKLGLMTMTKILARRADSEGNNIKVFSCCPGWVKTDMAGERAPLTPDQGAKIPVLLALDENIVIQNPNGSFLKEKKNSAL
;
A
#
# COMPACT_ATOMS: atom_id res chain seq x y z
N MET A 1 -1.12 33.91 -3.49
CA MET A 1 -0.40 32.68 -3.86
C MET A 1 -1.39 31.54 -3.80
N SER A 2 -1.67 30.83 -4.90
CA SER A 2 -2.52 29.65 -4.84
C SER A 2 -1.70 28.54 -4.19
N PHE A 3 -2.14 28.06 -3.01
CA PHE A 3 -1.51 26.91 -2.36
C PHE A 3 -1.70 25.69 -3.24
N ILE A 4 -0.61 25.00 -3.58
CA ILE A 4 -0.69 23.72 -4.28
C ILE A 4 -1.30 22.70 -3.29
N THR A 5 -2.46 22.16 -3.61
CA THR A 5 -3.12 21.14 -2.78
C THR A 5 -2.28 19.87 -2.70
N LYS A 6 -2.00 19.37 -1.50
CA LYS A 6 -1.38 18.04 -1.31
C LYS A 6 -2.40 16.95 -1.66
N VAL A 7 -2.01 15.96 -2.44
CA VAL A 7 -2.91 14.89 -2.91
C VAL A 7 -2.39 13.53 -2.47
N ILE A 8 -3.22 12.79 -1.72
CA ILE A 8 -2.92 11.43 -1.23
C ILE A 8 -3.97 10.47 -1.77
N LEU A 9 -3.53 9.39 -2.41
CA LEU A 9 -4.41 8.30 -2.85
C LEU A 9 -4.20 7.06 -2.00
N VAL A 10 -5.31 6.46 -1.54
CA VAL A 10 -5.32 5.22 -0.73
C VAL A 10 -6.11 4.14 -1.46
N THR A 11 -5.46 3.01 -1.79
CA THR A 11 -6.15 1.88 -2.41
C THR A 11 -6.82 0.98 -1.36
N GLY A 12 -8.03 0.49 -1.67
CA GLY A 12 -8.81 -0.33 -0.75
C GLY A 12 -9.23 0.42 0.52
N GLY A 13 -9.59 1.70 0.38
CA GLY A 13 -9.94 2.61 1.48
C GLY A 13 -11.32 2.39 2.10
N ASN A 14 -12.12 1.49 1.55
CA ASN A 14 -13.53 1.35 1.94
C ASN A 14 -13.79 0.50 3.20
N LYS A 15 -12.78 -0.14 3.77
CA LYS A 15 -12.91 -0.94 5.00
C LYS A 15 -11.57 -1.22 5.68
N GLY A 16 -11.63 -1.73 6.92
CA GLY A 16 -10.48 -2.23 7.66
C GLY A 16 -9.36 -1.22 7.81
N ILE A 17 -8.13 -1.64 7.52
CA ILE A 17 -6.93 -0.79 7.64
C ILE A 17 -7.01 0.39 6.68
N GLY A 18 -7.48 0.20 5.43
CA GLY A 18 -7.57 1.28 4.44
C GLY A 18 -8.53 2.40 4.88
N TYR A 19 -9.68 2.06 5.44
CA TYR A 19 -10.63 3.02 6.01
C TYR A 19 -9.98 3.81 7.16
N ALA A 20 -9.31 3.10 8.07
CA ALA A 20 -8.60 3.73 9.18
C ALA A 20 -7.42 4.62 8.71
N ILE A 21 -6.72 4.24 7.63
CA ILE A 21 -5.68 5.09 7.02
C ILE A 21 -6.30 6.40 6.54
N VAL A 22 -7.40 6.35 5.77
CA VAL A 22 -8.08 7.55 5.26
C VAL A 22 -8.53 8.46 6.39
N ARG A 23 -9.21 7.90 7.40
CA ARG A 23 -9.65 8.62 8.60
C ARG A 23 -8.49 9.29 9.33
N ASN A 24 -7.44 8.52 9.61
CA ASN A 24 -6.33 9.00 10.42
C ASN A 24 -5.42 9.98 9.65
N LEU A 25 -5.36 9.89 8.32
CA LEU A 25 -4.74 10.94 7.49
C LEU A 25 -5.47 12.27 7.68
N ALA A 26 -6.81 12.28 7.61
CA ALA A 26 -7.60 13.50 7.79
C ALA A 26 -7.40 14.10 9.19
N LEU A 27 -7.54 13.28 10.24
CA LEU A 27 -7.38 13.73 11.63
C LEU A 27 -5.96 14.20 11.94
N SER A 28 -4.94 13.46 11.48
CA SER A 28 -3.55 13.84 11.73
C SER A 28 -3.16 15.09 10.98
N TYR A 29 -3.62 15.24 9.73
CA TYR A 29 -3.31 16.41 8.92
C TYR A 29 -3.92 17.69 9.47
N ALA A 30 -5.16 17.64 9.94
CA ALA A 30 -5.82 18.78 10.57
C ALA A 30 -5.08 19.29 11.82
N ASN A 31 -4.32 18.42 12.50
CA ASN A 31 -3.50 18.79 13.66
C ASN A 31 -2.11 19.34 13.28
N LEU A 32 -1.72 19.26 12.00
CA LEU A 32 -0.49 19.89 11.54
C LEU A 32 -0.74 21.38 11.32
N SER A 33 0.21 22.23 11.71
CA SER A 33 0.14 23.69 11.50
C SER A 33 0.32 24.07 10.02
N SER A 34 -0.22 23.26 9.11
CA SER A 34 -0.12 23.49 7.65
C SER A 34 -1.33 24.25 7.15
N SER A 35 -1.09 25.38 6.48
CA SER A 35 -2.12 26.12 5.72
C SER A 35 -2.41 25.50 4.35
N GLN A 36 -1.64 24.50 3.92
CA GLN A 36 -1.83 23.84 2.64
C GLN A 36 -3.06 22.93 2.69
N PRO A 37 -3.99 22.99 1.71
CA PRO A 37 -5.11 22.06 1.65
C PRO A 37 -4.64 20.62 1.37
N LEU A 38 -5.35 19.64 1.94
CA LEU A 38 -5.15 18.22 1.66
C LEU A 38 -6.36 17.64 0.92
N LYS A 39 -6.10 16.94 -0.18
CA LYS A 39 -7.07 16.08 -0.86
C LYS A 39 -6.74 14.63 -0.58
N ILE A 40 -7.68 13.87 -0.03
CA ILE A 40 -7.58 12.42 0.15
C ILE A 40 -8.50 11.74 -0.86
N LEU A 41 -7.91 10.90 -1.71
CA LEU A 41 -8.62 10.08 -2.68
C LEU A 41 -8.77 8.67 -2.11
N LEU A 42 -9.94 8.39 -1.55
CA LEU A 42 -10.32 7.05 -1.13
C LEU A 42 -10.68 6.24 -2.38
N THR A 43 -10.06 5.07 -2.57
CA THR A 43 -10.43 4.22 -3.69
C THR A 43 -10.89 2.84 -3.26
N ALA A 44 -11.83 2.26 -4.01
CA ALA A 44 -12.34 0.91 -3.85
C ALA A 44 -12.86 0.37 -5.18
N ARG A 45 -12.77 -0.96 -5.38
CA ARG A 45 -13.24 -1.61 -6.61
C ARG A 45 -14.78 -1.66 -6.73
N ASN A 46 -15.48 -1.69 -5.61
CA ASN A 46 -16.94 -1.65 -5.60
C ASN A 46 -17.41 -0.21 -5.36
N PRO A 47 -18.06 0.44 -6.35
CA PRO A 47 -18.46 1.84 -6.25
C PRO A 47 -19.42 2.11 -5.10
N THR A 48 -20.41 1.26 -4.89
CA THR A 48 -21.42 1.43 -3.83
C THR A 48 -20.77 1.37 -2.45
N LEU A 49 -19.91 0.37 -2.20
CA LEU A 49 -19.20 0.25 -0.92
C LEU A 49 -18.24 1.42 -0.70
N GLY A 50 -17.58 1.89 -1.75
CA GLY A 50 -16.68 3.04 -1.66
C GLY A 50 -17.42 4.35 -1.35
N GLN A 51 -18.53 4.62 -2.03
CA GLN A 51 -19.37 5.79 -1.77
C GLN A 51 -19.94 5.78 -0.34
N ASN A 52 -20.48 4.62 0.10
CA ASN A 52 -21.02 4.47 1.46
C ASN A 52 -19.93 4.72 2.51
N SER A 53 -18.73 4.18 2.32
CA SER A 53 -17.62 4.39 3.26
C SER A 53 -17.15 5.84 3.29
N THR A 54 -17.15 6.51 2.15
CA THR A 54 -16.83 7.94 2.07
C THR A 54 -17.88 8.77 2.81
N TYR A 55 -19.17 8.48 2.63
CA TYR A 55 -20.24 9.12 3.36
C TYR A 55 -20.10 8.90 4.88
N GLN A 56 -19.84 7.67 5.32
CA GLN A 56 -19.59 7.36 6.73
C GLN A 56 -18.42 8.15 7.31
N LEU A 57 -17.31 8.29 6.55
CA LEU A 57 -16.18 9.11 6.96
C LEU A 57 -16.54 10.60 7.07
N HIS A 58 -17.35 11.14 6.16
CA HIS A 58 -17.84 12.52 6.28
C HIS A 58 -18.63 12.72 7.58
N GLU A 59 -19.58 11.83 7.88
CA GLU A 59 -20.37 11.91 9.12
C GLU A 59 -19.49 11.74 10.38
N GLU A 60 -18.50 10.85 10.35
CA GLU A 60 -17.57 10.61 11.47
C GLU A 60 -16.61 11.81 11.71
N LEU A 61 -16.17 12.47 10.64
CA LEU A 61 -15.21 13.58 10.69
C LEU A 61 -15.87 14.94 10.90
N LYS A 62 -17.15 15.10 10.55
CA LYS A 62 -17.92 16.33 10.69
C LYS A 62 -17.79 16.99 12.07
N PRO A 63 -18.04 16.27 13.21
CA PRO A 63 -17.95 16.88 14.54
C PRO A 63 -16.51 17.25 14.95
N LYS A 64 -15.53 16.93 14.13
CA LYS A 64 -14.11 17.27 14.35
C LYS A 64 -13.68 18.52 13.57
N ASN A 65 -14.54 19.06 12.71
CA ASN A 65 -14.29 20.24 11.85
C ASN A 65 -12.99 20.10 11.02
N VAL A 66 -12.70 18.89 10.51
CA VAL A 66 -11.47 18.64 9.73
C VAL A 66 -11.68 18.77 8.23
N LEU A 67 -12.93 18.56 7.76
CA LEU A 67 -13.28 18.65 6.35
C LEU A 67 -13.53 20.10 5.90
N THR A 68 -13.26 20.36 4.63
CA THR A 68 -13.47 21.71 4.04
C THR A 68 -14.92 22.19 4.20
N ASP A 69 -15.90 21.30 4.07
CA ASP A 69 -17.31 21.61 4.23
C ASP A 69 -17.68 21.99 5.68
N ASP A 70 -16.84 21.62 6.64
CA ASP A 70 -17.01 21.89 8.06
C ASP A 70 -16.01 22.93 8.58
N GLY A 71 -15.33 23.68 7.67
CA GLY A 71 -14.37 24.73 8.01
C GLY A 71 -12.93 24.26 8.22
N GLY A 72 -12.63 23.00 7.96
CA GLY A 72 -11.26 22.44 7.96
C GLY A 72 -10.51 22.64 6.65
N ASN A 73 -9.41 21.91 6.47
CA ASN A 73 -8.54 21.98 5.30
C ASN A 73 -8.35 20.66 4.56
N VAL A 74 -9.15 19.65 4.87
CA VAL A 74 -9.11 18.33 4.24
C VAL A 74 -10.35 18.14 3.35
N ASP A 75 -10.13 17.75 2.10
CA ASP A 75 -11.19 17.34 1.20
C ASP A 75 -11.06 15.83 0.92
N LEU A 76 -12.14 15.09 1.12
CA LEU A 76 -12.22 13.64 0.94
C LEU A 76 -13.10 13.30 -0.26
N LYS A 77 -12.56 12.56 -1.22
CA LYS A 77 -13.28 12.15 -2.42
C LYS A 77 -13.12 10.67 -2.70
N PHE A 78 -14.19 10.05 -3.18
CA PHE A 78 -14.18 8.66 -3.66
C PHE A 78 -13.84 8.60 -5.16
N LEU A 79 -13.00 7.63 -5.54
CA LEU A 79 -12.79 7.21 -6.92
C LEU A 79 -12.91 5.67 -7.00
N SER A 80 -13.67 5.18 -7.99
CA SER A 80 -13.74 3.75 -8.25
C SER A 80 -12.43 3.27 -8.86
N LEU A 81 -11.78 2.27 -8.25
CA LEU A 81 -10.52 1.72 -8.72
C LEU A 81 -10.42 0.23 -8.40
N ASP A 82 -10.35 -0.58 -9.44
CA ASP A 82 -9.89 -1.96 -9.36
C ASP A 82 -8.45 -2.04 -9.87
N ILE A 83 -7.51 -2.37 -8.97
CA ILE A 83 -6.09 -2.47 -9.32
C ILE A 83 -5.77 -3.70 -10.19
N THR A 84 -6.71 -4.61 -10.37
CA THR A 84 -6.58 -5.77 -11.26
C THR A 84 -7.11 -5.49 -12.67
N ASP A 85 -7.73 -4.34 -12.88
CA ASP A 85 -8.27 -3.87 -14.16
C ASP A 85 -7.47 -2.66 -14.67
N GLU A 86 -6.74 -2.89 -15.76
CA GLU A 86 -5.90 -1.86 -16.37
C GLU A 86 -6.71 -0.64 -16.85
N GLN A 87 -7.94 -0.86 -17.35
CA GLN A 87 -8.78 0.25 -17.78
C GLN A 87 -9.23 1.10 -16.61
N SER A 88 -9.60 0.48 -15.49
CA SER A 88 -9.91 1.18 -14.23
C SER A 88 -8.74 2.04 -13.75
N ILE A 89 -7.50 1.51 -13.83
CA ILE A 89 -6.28 2.26 -13.49
C ILE A 89 -6.10 3.47 -14.41
N LYS A 90 -6.23 3.27 -15.73
CA LYS A 90 -6.10 4.35 -16.73
C LYS A 90 -7.14 5.45 -16.55
N ASP A 91 -8.37 5.11 -16.17
CA ASP A 91 -9.42 6.09 -15.97
C ASP A 91 -9.17 6.94 -14.71
N VAL A 92 -8.75 6.33 -13.61
CA VAL A 92 -8.33 7.08 -12.41
C VAL A 92 -7.08 7.92 -12.69
N LYS A 93 -6.12 7.40 -13.47
CA LYS A 93 -4.94 8.18 -13.91
C LYS A 93 -5.35 9.47 -14.60
N LYS A 94 -6.29 9.42 -15.57
CA LYS A 94 -6.80 10.61 -16.28
C LYS A 94 -7.42 11.63 -15.32
N VAL A 95 -8.17 11.16 -14.31
CA VAL A 95 -8.75 12.05 -13.29
C VAL A 95 -7.65 12.74 -12.49
N ILE A 96 -6.60 11.99 -12.09
CA ILE A 96 -5.48 12.56 -11.33
C ILE A 96 -4.73 13.59 -12.17
N GLU A 97 -4.43 13.29 -13.43
CA GLU A 97 -3.73 14.20 -14.34
C GLU A 97 -4.54 15.48 -14.56
N LYS A 98 -5.83 15.34 -14.86
CA LYS A 98 -6.70 16.47 -15.22
C LYS A 98 -7.06 17.36 -14.01
N ASP A 99 -7.48 16.75 -12.91
CA ASP A 99 -8.10 17.46 -11.80
C ASP A 99 -7.08 17.87 -10.73
N TYR A 100 -5.94 17.16 -10.62
CA TYR A 100 -4.97 17.37 -9.53
C TYR A 100 -3.54 17.61 -10.02
N GLY A 101 -3.21 17.30 -11.26
CA GLY A 101 -1.88 17.49 -11.84
C GLY A 101 -0.78 16.60 -11.22
N GLY A 102 -1.14 15.60 -10.41
CA GLY A 102 -0.21 14.66 -9.81
C GLY A 102 -0.58 14.24 -8.38
N LEU A 103 0.25 13.38 -7.80
CA LEU A 103 0.13 12.84 -6.44
C LEU A 103 1.34 13.20 -5.58
N ASP A 104 1.12 13.52 -4.32
CA ASP A 104 2.19 13.63 -3.33
C ASP A 104 2.45 12.30 -2.63
N VAL A 105 1.40 11.50 -2.40
CA VAL A 105 1.53 10.19 -1.76
C VAL A 105 0.60 9.17 -2.40
N LEU A 106 1.15 8.00 -2.72
CA LEU A 106 0.40 6.80 -3.10
C LEU A 106 0.51 5.75 -1.99
N ILE A 107 -0.62 5.38 -1.38
CA ILE A 107 -0.67 4.31 -0.37
C ILE A 107 -1.31 3.06 -0.98
N ASN A 108 -0.49 2.06 -1.30
CA ASN A 108 -0.91 0.77 -1.80
C ASN A 108 -1.30 -0.13 -0.62
N ASN A 109 -2.59 -0.09 -0.25
CA ASN A 109 -3.14 -0.89 0.83
C ASN A 109 -4.04 -2.03 0.33
N ALA A 110 -4.64 -1.93 -0.84
CA ALA A 110 -5.50 -2.99 -1.38
C ALA A 110 -4.77 -4.33 -1.46
N ALA A 111 -5.34 -5.36 -0.84
CA ALA A 111 -4.80 -6.71 -0.84
C ALA A 111 -5.90 -7.72 -0.50
N ILE A 112 -5.64 -9.00 -0.82
CA ILE A 112 -6.47 -10.13 -0.45
C ILE A 112 -5.63 -11.22 0.23
N ALA A 113 -6.29 -12.05 1.04
CA ALA A 113 -5.77 -13.32 1.52
C ALA A 113 -6.90 -14.33 1.56
N PHE A 114 -6.64 -15.55 1.16
CA PHE A 114 -7.58 -16.64 1.34
C PHE A 114 -7.59 -17.13 2.79
N LYS A 115 -8.75 -17.53 3.28
CA LYS A 115 -8.91 -18.06 4.64
C LYS A 115 -8.65 -19.57 4.68
N GLY A 116 -8.22 -20.05 5.84
CA GLY A 116 -7.93 -21.47 6.04
C GLY A 116 -6.69 -21.94 5.30
N ASP A 117 -6.67 -23.23 4.93
CA ASP A 117 -5.52 -23.90 4.32
C ASP A 117 -5.58 -23.95 2.78
N ALA A 118 -6.42 -23.09 2.18
CA ALA A 118 -6.57 -23.04 0.73
C ALA A 118 -5.22 -22.70 0.06
N PHE A 119 -4.72 -23.64 -0.75
CA PHE A 119 -3.47 -23.47 -1.47
C PHE A 119 -3.44 -24.36 -2.70
N ASP A 120 -3.51 -23.75 -3.84
CA ASP A 120 -3.33 -24.31 -5.18
C ASP A 120 -2.87 -23.21 -6.12
N VAL A 121 -2.63 -23.53 -7.38
CA VAL A 121 -2.18 -22.57 -8.38
C VAL A 121 -3.20 -21.44 -8.61
N ASN A 122 -4.51 -21.69 -8.50
CA ASN A 122 -5.54 -20.66 -8.67
C ASN A 122 -5.53 -19.68 -7.48
N VAL A 123 -5.37 -20.18 -6.25
CA VAL A 123 -5.19 -19.36 -5.04
C VAL A 123 -3.95 -18.47 -5.19
N VAL A 124 -2.85 -19.01 -5.71
CA VAL A 124 -1.62 -18.24 -5.96
C VAL A 124 -1.87 -17.17 -7.01
N ARG A 125 -2.42 -17.52 -8.17
CA ARG A 125 -2.68 -16.58 -9.29
C ARG A 125 -3.62 -15.45 -8.86
N ILE A 126 -4.71 -15.74 -8.16
CA ILE A 126 -5.66 -14.72 -7.68
C ILE A 126 -4.99 -13.81 -6.63
N THR A 127 -4.20 -14.39 -5.71
CA THR A 127 -3.47 -13.62 -4.70
C THR A 127 -2.45 -12.70 -5.37
N PHE A 128 -1.69 -13.19 -6.34
CA PHE A 128 -0.68 -12.41 -7.04
C PHE A 128 -1.27 -11.36 -7.96
N ALA A 129 -2.38 -11.67 -8.64
CA ALA A 129 -3.10 -10.71 -9.48
C ALA A 129 -3.45 -9.43 -8.70
N THR A 130 -3.83 -9.55 -7.42
CA THR A 130 -4.14 -8.37 -6.59
C THR A 130 -2.89 -7.84 -5.89
N ASN A 131 -2.19 -8.69 -5.11
CA ASN A 131 -1.19 -8.20 -4.14
C ASN A 131 0.14 -7.81 -4.77
N PHE A 132 0.47 -8.36 -5.94
CA PHE A 132 1.74 -8.14 -6.62
C PHE A 132 1.53 -7.48 -7.99
N TYR A 133 0.94 -8.17 -8.97
CA TYR A 133 0.80 -7.65 -10.34
C TYR A 133 -0.11 -6.42 -10.41
N GLY A 134 -1.25 -6.42 -9.70
CA GLY A 134 -2.15 -5.27 -9.65
C GLY A 134 -1.49 -4.05 -9.01
N THR A 135 -0.74 -4.25 -7.91
CA THR A 135 0.04 -3.17 -7.28
C THR A 135 1.15 -2.68 -8.20
N LEU A 136 1.87 -3.57 -8.88
CA LEU A 136 2.91 -3.21 -9.85
C LEU A 136 2.34 -2.41 -11.02
N ASN A 137 1.23 -2.88 -11.61
CA ASN A 137 0.56 -2.20 -12.71
C ASN A 137 0.10 -0.79 -12.30
N LEU A 138 -0.51 -0.66 -11.12
CA LEU A 138 -0.90 0.64 -10.57
C LEU A 138 0.31 1.56 -10.42
N ILE A 139 1.41 1.06 -9.83
CA ILE A 139 2.64 1.85 -9.66
C ILE A 139 3.20 2.28 -11.01
N ASN A 140 3.26 1.41 -12.00
CA ASN A 140 3.76 1.74 -13.34
C ASN A 140 2.99 2.90 -13.99
N HIS A 141 1.67 2.95 -13.78
CA HIS A 141 0.83 4.03 -14.30
C HIS A 141 0.94 5.33 -13.48
N PHE A 142 1.14 5.23 -12.16
CA PHE A 142 1.06 6.37 -11.25
C PHE A 142 2.42 6.93 -10.85
N TYR A 143 3.50 6.16 -10.97
CA TYR A 143 4.85 6.63 -10.67
C TYR A 143 5.23 7.93 -11.41
N PRO A 144 4.91 8.08 -12.72
CA PRO A 144 5.17 9.34 -13.42
C PRO A 144 4.35 10.54 -12.91
N LEU A 145 3.27 10.29 -12.15
CA LEU A 145 2.42 11.32 -11.55
C LEU A 145 2.86 11.69 -10.14
N ILE A 146 3.77 10.93 -9.54
CA ILE A 146 4.30 11.26 -8.22
C ILE A 146 5.16 12.52 -8.35
N ARG A 147 4.77 13.56 -7.61
CA ARG A 147 5.49 14.83 -7.61
C ARG A 147 6.89 14.68 -6.99
N PRO A 148 7.85 15.55 -7.32
CA PRO A 148 9.14 15.57 -6.62
C PRO A 148 8.95 15.67 -5.10
N ASN A 149 9.77 14.94 -4.34
CA ASN A 149 9.64 14.74 -2.89
C ASN A 149 8.39 13.94 -2.46
N GLY A 150 7.68 13.34 -3.40
CA GLY A 150 6.52 12.49 -3.11
C GLY A 150 6.89 11.13 -2.51
N ARG A 151 5.87 10.33 -2.22
CA ARG A 151 6.04 9.05 -1.51
C ARG A 151 5.17 7.95 -2.08
N ILE A 152 5.70 6.73 -2.04
CA ILE A 152 4.95 5.49 -2.29
C ILE A 152 5.06 4.64 -1.03
N VAL A 153 3.92 4.31 -0.42
CA VAL A 153 3.83 3.49 0.79
C VAL A 153 3.13 2.18 0.47
N ASN A 154 3.85 1.07 0.51
CA ASN A 154 3.34 -0.26 0.25
C ASN A 154 2.97 -0.97 1.56
N VAL A 155 1.68 -1.20 1.81
CA VAL A 155 1.23 -1.96 2.98
C VAL A 155 1.51 -3.44 2.75
N SER A 156 2.63 -3.88 3.29
CA SER A 156 3.13 -5.24 3.23
C SER A 156 2.81 -6.03 4.51
N SER A 157 3.62 -6.99 4.87
CA SER A 157 3.46 -7.80 6.09
C SER A 157 4.79 -8.38 6.57
N SER A 158 4.94 -8.55 7.88
CA SER A 158 6.07 -9.26 8.47
C SER A 158 6.15 -10.73 8.07
N VAL A 159 5.08 -11.33 7.55
CA VAL A 159 5.11 -12.71 7.05
C VAL A 159 5.83 -12.85 5.70
N GLY A 160 6.01 -11.75 4.94
CA GLY A 160 6.71 -11.74 3.65
C GLY A 160 8.23 -11.58 3.75
N ARG A 161 8.87 -12.05 4.82
CA ARG A 161 10.33 -11.92 4.99
C ARG A 161 11.10 -13.04 4.30
N LEU A 162 12.36 -12.79 3.99
CA LEU A 162 13.26 -13.72 3.30
C LEU A 162 13.39 -15.11 3.94
N TYR A 163 13.18 -15.22 5.25
CA TYR A 163 13.28 -16.51 5.95
C TYR A 163 12.15 -17.52 5.61
N ILE A 164 11.12 -17.09 4.89
CA ILE A 164 10.03 -17.97 4.45
C ILE A 164 10.40 -18.86 3.26
N VAL A 165 11.44 -18.50 2.54
CA VAL A 165 11.97 -19.22 1.38
C VAL A 165 13.32 -19.87 1.72
N SER A 166 13.79 -20.80 0.89
CA SER A 166 15.11 -21.38 1.03
C SER A 166 16.21 -20.31 0.97
N LYS A 167 17.39 -20.64 1.54
CA LYS A 167 18.55 -19.74 1.50
C LYS A 167 18.93 -19.32 0.07
N ALA A 168 18.84 -20.24 -0.88
CA ALA A 168 19.14 -19.98 -2.29
C ALA A 168 18.18 -18.94 -2.90
N LEU A 169 16.86 -19.15 -2.73
CA LEU A 169 15.86 -18.18 -3.18
C LEU A 169 16.01 -16.84 -2.43
N GLY A 170 16.27 -16.86 -1.13
CA GLY A 170 16.52 -15.65 -0.35
C GLY A 170 17.69 -14.84 -0.89
N GLN A 171 18.75 -15.48 -1.39
CA GLN A 171 19.86 -14.83 -2.06
C GLN A 171 19.42 -14.19 -3.39
N GLU A 172 18.59 -14.87 -4.18
CA GLU A 172 18.06 -14.32 -5.44
C GLU A 172 17.21 -13.07 -5.18
N PHE A 173 16.28 -13.10 -4.22
CA PHE A 173 15.49 -11.93 -3.82
C PHE A 173 16.31 -10.78 -3.22
N SER A 174 17.53 -11.06 -2.76
CA SER A 174 18.39 -10.08 -2.10
C SER A 174 19.50 -9.53 -3.02
N LYS A 175 19.59 -9.97 -4.27
CA LYS A 175 20.61 -9.47 -5.21
C LYS A 175 20.46 -7.95 -5.36
N GLN A 176 21.58 -7.24 -5.32
CA GLN A 176 21.58 -5.78 -5.45
C GLN A 176 21.19 -5.31 -6.86
N ASP A 177 21.52 -6.11 -7.86
CA ASP A 177 21.21 -5.88 -9.28
C ASP A 177 19.87 -6.48 -9.72
N LEU A 178 19.09 -7.10 -8.81
CA LEU A 178 17.76 -7.59 -9.13
C LEU A 178 16.89 -6.42 -9.59
N ASP A 179 16.44 -6.48 -10.84
CA ASP A 179 15.50 -5.54 -11.44
C ASP A 179 14.05 -6.03 -11.37
N MET A 180 13.13 -5.28 -11.96
CA MET A 180 11.70 -5.62 -11.91
C MET A 180 11.38 -6.86 -12.75
N ASP A 181 12.03 -7.04 -13.90
CA ASP A 181 11.80 -8.19 -14.76
C ASP A 181 12.28 -9.48 -14.08
N GLY A 182 13.45 -9.44 -13.44
CA GLY A 182 13.95 -10.56 -12.64
C GLY A 182 13.05 -10.88 -11.45
N LEU A 183 12.45 -9.87 -10.80
CA LEU A 183 11.49 -10.10 -9.74
C LEU A 183 10.19 -10.73 -10.28
N ILE A 184 9.68 -10.28 -11.42
CA ILE A 184 8.50 -10.87 -12.08
C ILE A 184 8.77 -12.34 -12.39
N GLU A 185 9.96 -12.67 -12.89
CA GLU A 185 10.35 -14.05 -13.18
C GLU A 185 10.40 -14.92 -11.92
N LEU A 186 10.93 -14.41 -10.80
CA LEU A 186 10.88 -15.11 -9.51
C LEU A 186 9.45 -15.41 -9.07
N MET A 187 8.54 -14.45 -9.24
CA MET A 187 7.12 -14.64 -8.88
C MET A 187 6.45 -15.69 -9.77
N LYS A 188 6.74 -15.69 -11.08
CA LYS A 188 6.25 -16.71 -12.01
C LYS A 188 6.80 -18.10 -11.69
N ARG A 189 8.08 -18.21 -11.34
CA ARG A 189 8.66 -19.49 -10.91
C ARG A 189 7.91 -20.10 -9.73
N PHE A 190 7.44 -19.29 -8.78
CA PHE A 190 6.59 -19.80 -7.71
C PHE A 190 5.24 -20.31 -8.24
N GLU A 191 4.57 -19.58 -9.14
CA GLU A 191 3.32 -20.03 -9.75
C GLU A 191 3.51 -21.36 -10.48
N ASP A 192 4.55 -21.48 -11.29
CA ASP A 192 4.89 -22.68 -12.05
C ASP A 192 5.24 -23.86 -11.13
N ALA A 193 5.98 -23.60 -10.05
CA ALA A 193 6.35 -24.63 -9.07
C ALA A 193 5.11 -25.17 -8.32
N VAL A 194 4.14 -24.30 -8.02
CA VAL A 194 2.87 -24.74 -7.41
C VAL A 194 2.01 -25.50 -8.42
N GLU A 195 1.97 -25.11 -9.70
CA GLU A 195 1.24 -25.81 -10.73
C GLU A 195 1.80 -27.22 -10.98
N LYS A 196 3.14 -27.37 -10.88
CA LYS A 196 3.85 -28.66 -11.06
C LYS A 196 3.96 -29.46 -9.76
N ASP A 197 3.48 -28.94 -8.63
CA ASP A 197 3.64 -29.53 -7.29
C ASP A 197 5.11 -29.77 -6.88
N THR A 198 6.02 -28.89 -7.34
CA THR A 198 7.47 -28.95 -7.05
C THR A 198 7.93 -27.87 -6.06
N TYR A 199 7.02 -27.01 -5.58
CA TYR A 199 7.34 -25.79 -4.83
C TYR A 199 8.18 -26.07 -3.56
N GLU A 200 7.89 -27.13 -2.80
CA GLU A 200 8.66 -27.46 -1.60
C GLU A 200 10.10 -27.87 -1.94
N GLN A 201 10.26 -28.66 -3.00
CA GLN A 201 11.57 -29.14 -3.48
C GLN A 201 12.42 -27.98 -4.01
N GLU A 202 11.78 -26.96 -4.58
CA GLU A 202 12.42 -25.74 -5.05
C GLU A 202 12.63 -24.70 -3.93
N GLY A 203 12.20 -24.99 -2.71
CA GLY A 203 12.44 -24.15 -1.53
C GLY A 203 11.43 -23.05 -1.31
N TRP A 204 10.24 -23.16 -1.92
CA TRP A 204 9.13 -22.25 -1.70
C TRP A 204 8.20 -22.71 -0.57
N PRO A 205 7.57 -21.78 0.17
CA PRO A 205 6.62 -22.13 1.22
C PRO A 205 5.21 -22.39 0.64
N ARG A 206 4.42 -23.18 1.31
CA ARG A 206 2.98 -23.36 1.03
C ARG A 206 2.15 -22.14 1.51
N GLN A 207 2.50 -20.93 1.06
CA GLN A 207 1.93 -19.68 1.56
C GLN A 207 1.87 -18.59 0.48
N ALA A 208 0.83 -18.60 -0.38
CA ALA A 208 0.65 -17.62 -1.47
C ALA A 208 0.71 -16.15 -0.99
N TYR A 209 0.01 -15.84 0.12
CA TYR A 209 0.00 -14.50 0.69
C TYR A 209 1.40 -14.04 1.14
N ALA A 210 2.13 -14.90 1.84
CA ALA A 210 3.46 -14.54 2.33
C ALA A 210 4.44 -14.28 1.17
N VAL A 211 4.41 -15.11 0.12
CA VAL A 211 5.24 -14.91 -1.09
C VAL A 211 4.83 -13.62 -1.82
N SER A 212 3.52 -13.32 -1.93
CA SER A 212 3.06 -12.05 -2.52
C SER A 212 3.60 -10.83 -1.77
N LYS A 213 3.68 -10.91 -0.43
CA LYS A 213 4.22 -9.84 0.41
C LYS A 213 5.75 -9.76 0.37
N LEU A 214 6.45 -10.89 0.16
CA LEU A 214 7.89 -10.91 -0.14
C LEU A 214 8.16 -10.18 -1.47
N GLY A 215 7.41 -10.52 -2.52
CA GLY A 215 7.48 -9.82 -3.81
C GLY A 215 7.26 -8.31 -3.67
N LEU A 216 6.24 -7.88 -2.90
CA LEU A 216 5.95 -6.46 -2.67
C LEU A 216 7.07 -5.74 -1.91
N MET A 217 7.71 -6.39 -0.93
CA MET A 217 8.87 -5.82 -0.22
C MET A 217 10.09 -5.69 -1.12
N THR A 218 10.33 -6.68 -1.98
CA THR A 218 11.42 -6.64 -2.95
C THR A 218 11.16 -5.57 -4.02
N MET A 219 9.94 -5.48 -4.56
CA MET A 219 9.49 -4.41 -5.45
C MET A 219 9.77 -3.03 -4.85
N THR A 220 9.47 -2.83 -3.56
CA THR A 220 9.75 -1.58 -2.84
C THR A 220 11.22 -1.19 -2.91
N LYS A 221 12.14 -2.14 -2.71
CA LYS A 221 13.59 -1.89 -2.79
C LYS A 221 14.04 -1.55 -4.22
N ILE A 222 13.50 -2.26 -5.22
CA ILE A 222 13.81 -1.99 -6.63
C ILE A 222 13.36 -0.59 -7.02
N LEU A 223 12.12 -0.21 -6.67
CA LEU A 223 11.58 1.12 -6.95
C LEU A 223 12.33 2.22 -6.21
N ALA A 224 12.79 1.97 -4.98
CA ALA A 224 13.60 2.92 -4.22
C ALA A 224 14.94 3.21 -4.90
N ARG A 225 15.65 2.15 -5.39
CA ARG A 225 16.90 2.33 -6.16
C ARG A 225 16.66 3.12 -7.44
N ARG A 226 15.57 2.85 -8.14
CA ARG A 226 15.15 3.62 -9.32
C ARG A 226 14.94 5.10 -8.97
N ALA A 227 14.15 5.38 -7.93
CA ALA A 227 13.87 6.76 -7.49
C ALA A 227 15.14 7.50 -7.08
N ASP A 228 16.08 6.83 -6.38
CA ASP A 228 17.36 7.43 -6.02
C ASP A 228 18.22 7.74 -7.26
N SER A 229 18.19 6.90 -8.29
CA SER A 229 18.93 7.13 -9.54
C SER A 229 18.34 8.26 -10.40
N GLU A 230 17.01 8.49 -10.33
CA GLU A 230 16.32 9.56 -11.06
C GLU A 230 16.48 10.95 -10.43
N GLY A 231 16.91 11.04 -9.17
CA GLY A 231 17.20 12.30 -8.49
C GLY A 231 15.96 13.15 -8.15
N ASN A 232 14.75 12.63 -8.30
CA ASN A 232 13.48 13.33 -8.02
C ASN A 232 13.09 13.33 -6.54
N ASN A 233 13.91 12.72 -5.68
CA ASN A 233 13.72 12.56 -4.24
C ASN A 233 12.39 11.86 -3.85
N ILE A 234 11.84 11.02 -4.72
CA ILE A 234 10.70 10.18 -4.36
C ILE A 234 11.15 9.11 -3.36
N LYS A 235 10.40 8.94 -2.28
CA LYS A 235 10.66 7.93 -1.25
C LYS A 235 9.68 6.79 -1.35
N VAL A 236 10.19 5.56 -1.37
CA VAL A 236 9.39 4.33 -1.49
C VAL A 236 9.61 3.48 -0.25
N PHE A 237 8.55 3.20 0.48
CA PHE A 237 8.59 2.42 1.72
C PHE A 237 7.65 1.23 1.67
N SER A 238 7.99 0.19 2.39
CA SER A 238 7.04 -0.85 2.76
C SER A 238 6.82 -0.87 4.27
N CYS A 239 5.62 -1.26 4.72
CA CYS A 239 5.34 -1.33 6.14
C CYS A 239 4.44 -2.53 6.49
N CYS A 240 4.50 -2.94 7.77
CA CYS A 240 3.60 -3.94 8.32
C CYS A 240 2.63 -3.27 9.28
N PRO A 241 1.31 -3.40 9.05
CA PRO A 241 0.28 -2.86 9.96
C PRO A 241 0.13 -3.67 11.25
N GLY A 242 0.80 -4.82 11.34
CA GLY A 242 0.59 -5.79 12.42
C GLY A 242 -0.56 -6.76 12.14
N TRP A 243 -0.97 -7.54 13.15
CA TRP A 243 -2.12 -8.43 13.07
C TRP A 243 -3.37 -7.69 13.55
N VAL A 244 -4.17 -7.22 12.60
CA VAL A 244 -5.24 -6.24 12.79
C VAL A 244 -6.61 -6.87 12.57
N LYS A 245 -7.58 -6.59 13.44
CA LYS A 245 -8.99 -7.01 13.31
C LYS A 245 -9.60 -6.47 12.02
N THR A 246 -9.79 -7.34 11.06
CA THR A 246 -10.38 -7.07 9.75
C THR A 246 -11.07 -8.33 9.24
N ASP A 247 -11.88 -8.20 8.20
CA ASP A 247 -12.47 -9.38 7.53
C ASP A 247 -11.44 -10.40 7.07
N MET A 248 -10.22 -9.93 6.75
CA MET A 248 -9.10 -10.78 6.31
C MET A 248 -8.48 -11.56 7.47
N ALA A 249 -8.22 -10.90 8.59
CA ALA A 249 -7.45 -11.46 9.72
C ALA A 249 -8.34 -12.06 10.82
N GLY A 250 -9.63 -11.74 10.84
CA GLY A 250 -10.62 -12.21 11.81
C GLY A 250 -10.54 -11.54 13.19
N GLU A 251 -11.49 -11.91 14.06
CA GLU A 251 -11.70 -11.28 15.37
C GLU A 251 -10.58 -11.56 16.39
N ARG A 252 -9.81 -12.64 16.22
CA ARG A 252 -8.71 -12.99 17.14
C ARG A 252 -7.48 -12.09 17.01
N ALA A 253 -7.44 -11.24 16.00
CA ALA A 253 -6.33 -10.29 15.84
C ALA A 253 -6.33 -9.27 16.99
N PRO A 254 -5.17 -8.94 17.60
CA PRO A 254 -5.12 -8.11 18.80
C PRO A 254 -5.20 -6.61 18.52
N LEU A 255 -4.86 -6.17 17.30
CA LEU A 255 -4.78 -4.74 16.97
C LEU A 255 -6.08 -4.24 16.34
N THR A 256 -6.43 -2.99 16.65
CA THR A 256 -7.52 -2.27 15.96
C THR A 256 -7.07 -1.78 14.58
N PRO A 257 -8.01 -1.46 13.66
CA PRO A 257 -7.68 -0.82 12.39
C PRO A 257 -6.86 0.47 12.54
N ASP A 258 -7.13 1.28 13.57
CA ASP A 258 -6.38 2.52 13.85
C ASP A 258 -4.92 2.24 14.22
N GLN A 259 -4.69 1.23 15.05
CA GLN A 259 -3.33 0.81 15.37
C GLN A 259 -2.60 0.31 14.11
N GLY A 260 -3.30 -0.41 13.23
CA GLY A 260 -2.75 -0.84 11.94
C GLY A 260 -2.46 0.29 10.96
N ALA A 261 -3.24 1.37 11.02
CA ALA A 261 -3.07 2.54 10.17
C ALA A 261 -1.90 3.44 10.57
N LYS A 262 -1.36 3.31 11.79
CA LYS A 262 -0.36 4.23 12.35
C LYS A 262 0.88 4.37 11.47
N ILE A 263 1.54 3.29 11.09
CA ILE A 263 2.77 3.36 10.30
C ILE A 263 2.52 3.90 8.87
N PRO A 264 1.52 3.44 8.10
CA PRO A 264 1.20 4.04 6.82
C PRO A 264 0.94 5.56 6.87
N VAL A 265 0.22 6.03 7.90
CA VAL A 265 -0.08 7.46 8.10
C VAL A 265 1.19 8.25 8.44
N LEU A 266 2.04 7.74 9.33
CA LEU A 266 3.32 8.36 9.66
C LEU A 266 4.22 8.47 8.42
N LEU A 267 4.33 7.41 7.63
CA LEU A 267 5.11 7.43 6.38
C LEU A 267 4.55 8.43 5.34
N ALA A 268 3.26 8.69 5.37
CA ALA A 268 2.62 9.65 4.47
C ALA A 268 2.80 11.11 4.90
N LEU A 269 2.86 11.40 6.20
CA LEU A 269 2.77 12.76 6.72
C LEU A 269 4.02 13.24 7.47
N ASP A 270 4.77 12.35 8.13
CA ASP A 270 5.89 12.72 9.00
C ASP A 270 7.22 12.74 8.24
N GLU A 271 7.77 13.95 8.04
CA GLU A 271 9.05 14.15 7.38
C GLU A 271 10.21 13.55 8.16
N ASN A 272 10.19 13.59 9.50
CA ASN A 272 11.28 13.07 10.32
C ASN A 272 11.44 11.56 10.17
N ILE A 273 10.32 10.82 10.13
CA ILE A 273 10.36 9.37 9.88
C ILE A 273 10.94 9.08 8.51
N VAL A 274 10.55 9.86 7.50
CA VAL A 274 11.05 9.69 6.13
C VAL A 274 12.56 9.97 6.04
N ILE A 275 13.04 11.03 6.70
CA ILE A 275 14.46 11.39 6.69
C ILE A 275 15.31 10.36 7.46
N GLN A 276 14.81 9.84 8.58
CA GLN A 276 15.54 8.90 9.43
C GLN A 276 15.65 7.48 8.86
N ASN A 277 14.86 7.14 7.85
CA ASN A 277 14.86 5.80 7.27
C ASN A 277 15.37 5.81 5.83
N PRO A 278 16.34 4.94 5.48
CA PRO A 278 16.80 4.80 4.11
C PRO A 278 15.65 4.48 3.15
N ASN A 279 15.74 5.01 1.93
CA ASN A 279 14.78 4.66 0.88
C ASN A 279 14.74 3.14 0.66
N GLY A 280 13.57 2.56 0.43
CA GLY A 280 13.38 1.12 0.33
C GLY A 280 13.22 0.39 1.67
N SER A 281 13.20 1.10 2.80
CA SER A 281 13.05 0.50 4.13
C SER A 281 11.70 -0.17 4.34
N PHE A 282 11.72 -1.23 5.17
CA PHE A 282 10.52 -1.88 5.71
C PHE A 282 10.32 -1.47 7.17
N LEU A 283 9.21 -0.81 7.48
CA LEU A 283 8.88 -0.32 8.80
C LEU A 283 7.76 -1.15 9.45
N LYS A 284 7.89 -1.37 10.75
CA LYS A 284 6.84 -1.95 11.60
C LYS A 284 6.90 -1.33 12.98
N GLU A 285 5.77 -1.30 13.68
CA GLU A 285 5.77 -0.89 15.07
C GLU A 285 6.66 -1.86 15.89
N LYS A 286 7.61 -1.31 16.66
CA LYS A 286 8.35 -2.11 17.62
C LYS A 286 7.35 -2.53 18.69
N LYS A 287 7.22 -3.84 18.98
CA LYS A 287 6.57 -4.26 20.21
C LYS A 287 7.32 -3.59 21.35
N ASN A 288 6.65 -2.73 22.13
CA ASN A 288 7.15 -2.39 23.44
C ASN A 288 7.31 -3.73 24.16
N SER A 289 8.54 -4.18 24.35
CA SER A 289 8.83 -5.17 25.37
C SER A 289 8.36 -4.51 26.67
N ALA A 290 7.26 -5.01 27.23
CA ALA A 290 6.94 -4.71 28.62
C ALA A 290 8.21 -5.03 29.42
N LEU A 291 8.68 -4.02 30.12
CA LEU A 291 9.68 -4.17 31.18
C LEU A 291 9.14 -5.11 32.24
#